data_a8388516f950b9776d881309fd0ba31f
#
_entry.id   a8388516f950b9776d881309fd0ba31f
#
_cell.length_a   1.000
_cell.length_b   1.000
_cell.length_c   1.000
_cell.angle_alpha   90.00
_cell.angle_beta   90.00
_cell.angle_gamma   90.00
#
_symmetry.space_group_name_H-M   'P 1'
#
loop_
_entity.id
_entity.type
_entity.pdbx_description
1 polymer ?
#
loop_
_entity_poly.entity_id
_entity_poly.type
_entity_poly.pdbx_seq_one_letter_code
_entity_poly.pdbx_strand_id
1 'polypeptide(L)'
;IAFNLYKPIQQHDRTKIIDIVSLFGYYYRNIGLVVLGGGIIVSLFIPMIFGKSDFSFGVIYFAFYSYLASSLIGYFINYRQALLSADQRNYVVAVYYQSANILKVIIQLTIAYYFANFYVWIAIELSFGILYSFILNKKIDQVYPWLKCTVAIGKSQSKNYPNILQS
;
A
#
# COMPACT_ATOMS: atom_id res chain seq x y z
N ILE A 1 14.87 -3.66 6.51
CA ILE A 1 14.83 -2.74 5.34
C ILE A 1 14.85 -1.27 5.81
N ALA A 2 14.00 -0.83 6.74
CA ALA A 2 14.03 0.54 7.30
C ALA A 2 15.35 0.88 8.01
N PHE A 3 16.06 -0.13 8.48
CA PHE A 3 17.33 0.00 9.20
C PHE A 3 18.39 0.76 8.39
N ASN A 4 18.44 0.55 7.08
CA ASN A 4 19.39 1.19 6.19
C ASN A 4 19.16 2.71 6.00
N LEU A 5 18.00 3.21 6.43
CA LEU A 5 17.68 4.64 6.40
C LEU A 5 18.17 5.40 7.65
N TYR A 6 18.39 4.73 8.79
CA TYR A 6 18.73 5.40 10.05
C TYR A 6 20.03 6.23 9.94
N LYS A 7 21.09 5.64 9.40
CA LYS A 7 22.39 6.34 9.25
C LYS A 7 22.29 7.54 8.30
N PRO A 8 21.74 7.43 7.09
CA PRO A 8 21.52 8.58 6.20
C PRO A 8 20.63 9.68 6.81
N ILE A 9 19.60 9.30 7.58
CA ILE A 9 18.72 10.27 8.26
C ILE A 9 19.52 11.06 9.31
N GLN A 10 20.31 10.39 10.14
CA GLN A 10 21.17 11.06 11.14
C GLN A 10 22.22 11.97 10.50
N GLN A 11 22.75 11.59 9.33
CA GLN A 11 23.73 12.36 8.58
C GLN A 11 23.11 13.45 7.70
N HIS A 12 21.78 13.57 7.64
CA HIS A 12 21.04 14.47 6.76
C HIS A 12 21.42 14.32 5.27
N ASP A 13 21.87 13.13 4.86
CA ASP A 13 22.26 12.82 3.49
C ASP A 13 21.03 12.55 2.61
N ARG A 14 20.45 13.63 2.09
CA ARG A 14 19.24 13.57 1.26
C ARG A 14 19.40 12.71 0.02
N THR A 15 20.59 12.70 -0.58
CA THR A 15 20.87 11.94 -1.80
C THR A 15 20.76 10.45 -1.52
N LYS A 16 21.43 9.97 -0.47
CA LYS A 16 21.33 8.55 -0.07
C LYS A 16 19.92 8.16 0.36
N ILE A 17 19.17 9.05 1.01
CA ILE A 17 17.78 8.78 1.39
C ILE A 17 16.93 8.59 0.12
N ILE A 18 17.07 9.46 -0.90
CA ILE A 18 16.35 9.34 -2.17
C ILE A 18 16.71 8.02 -2.85
N ASP A 19 17.99 7.65 -2.89
CA ASP A 19 18.45 6.40 -3.51
C ASP A 19 17.84 5.19 -2.84
N ILE A 20 17.88 5.11 -1.50
CA ILE A 20 17.35 3.98 -0.74
C ILE A 20 15.82 3.90 -0.85
N VAL A 21 15.09 5.02 -0.74
CA VAL A 21 13.63 5.02 -0.87
C VAL A 21 13.20 4.70 -2.30
N SER A 22 13.96 5.16 -3.32
CA SER A 22 13.73 4.78 -4.72
C SER A 22 13.96 3.29 -4.95
N LEU A 23 14.99 2.73 -4.32
CA LEU A 23 15.28 1.30 -4.36
C LEU A 23 14.15 0.47 -3.73
N PHE A 24 13.57 0.94 -2.61
CA PHE A 24 12.36 0.33 -2.06
C PHE A 24 11.21 0.37 -3.05
N GLY A 25 10.99 1.51 -3.70
CA GLY A 25 9.96 1.64 -4.74
C GLY A 25 10.14 0.62 -5.87
N TYR A 26 11.37 0.37 -6.30
CA TYR A 26 11.68 -0.65 -7.31
C TYR A 26 11.36 -2.08 -6.82
N TYR A 27 11.79 -2.46 -5.62
CA TYR A 27 11.51 -3.78 -5.06
C TYR A 27 10.03 -3.99 -4.76
N TYR A 28 9.37 -3.00 -4.15
CA TYR A 28 7.95 -3.07 -3.86
C TYR A 28 7.11 -3.20 -5.14
N ARG A 29 7.52 -2.51 -6.22
CA ARG A 29 6.87 -2.66 -7.53
C ARG A 29 7.01 -4.09 -8.08
N ASN A 30 8.18 -4.70 -7.98
CA ASN A 30 8.39 -6.07 -8.43
C ASN A 30 7.56 -7.06 -7.60
N ILE A 31 7.56 -6.89 -6.27
CA ILE A 31 6.71 -7.69 -5.37
C ILE A 31 5.22 -7.50 -5.73
N GLY A 32 4.78 -6.27 -5.95
CA GLY A 32 3.41 -5.96 -6.35
C GLY A 32 3.01 -6.64 -7.67
N LEU A 33 3.91 -6.72 -8.65
CA LEU A 33 3.67 -7.44 -9.90
C LEU A 33 3.55 -8.95 -9.68
N VAL A 34 4.36 -9.53 -8.80
CA VAL A 34 4.25 -10.95 -8.42
C VAL A 34 2.93 -11.23 -7.71
N VAL A 35 2.53 -10.33 -6.77
CA VAL A 35 1.23 -10.42 -6.07
C VAL A 35 0.07 -10.29 -7.05
N LEU A 36 0.15 -9.37 -8.01
CA LEU A 36 -0.86 -9.22 -9.07
C LEU A 36 -0.98 -10.50 -9.90
N GLY A 37 0.14 -11.04 -10.39
CA GLY A 37 0.16 -12.28 -11.17
C GLY A 37 -0.38 -13.47 -10.38
N GLY A 38 0.08 -13.64 -9.14
CA GLY A 38 -0.44 -14.66 -8.23
C GLY A 38 -1.94 -14.50 -7.94
N GLY A 39 -2.41 -13.27 -7.74
CA GLY A 39 -3.82 -12.96 -7.56
C GLY A 39 -4.67 -13.35 -8.78
N ILE A 40 -4.20 -13.05 -10.00
CA ILE A 40 -4.89 -13.47 -11.23
C ILE A 40 -4.97 -15.01 -11.31
N ILE A 41 -3.88 -15.72 -11.00
CA ILE A 41 -3.88 -17.19 -10.97
C ILE A 41 -4.89 -17.71 -9.94
N VAL A 42 -4.87 -17.19 -8.71
CA VAL A 42 -5.81 -17.60 -7.65
C VAL A 42 -7.25 -17.33 -8.06
N SER A 43 -7.52 -16.24 -8.79
CA SER A 43 -8.88 -15.91 -9.23
C SER A 43 -9.50 -16.96 -10.14
N LEU A 44 -8.70 -17.74 -10.87
CA LEU A 44 -9.17 -18.86 -11.71
C LEU A 44 -9.71 -20.01 -10.85
N PHE A 45 -9.27 -20.15 -9.62
CA PHE A 45 -9.73 -21.18 -8.70
C PHE A 45 -10.92 -20.76 -7.84
N ILE A 46 -11.36 -19.50 -7.91
CA ILE A 46 -12.52 -18.99 -7.15
C ILE A 46 -13.76 -19.88 -7.35
N PRO A 47 -14.15 -20.31 -8.57
CA PRO A 47 -15.34 -21.16 -8.73
C PRO A 47 -15.19 -22.53 -8.05
N MET A 48 -13.98 -23.06 -7.99
CA MET A 48 -13.70 -24.33 -7.32
C MET A 48 -13.76 -24.19 -5.79
N ILE A 49 -13.25 -23.07 -5.26
CA ILE A 49 -13.21 -22.81 -3.81
C ILE A 49 -14.60 -22.46 -3.27
N PHE A 50 -15.34 -21.62 -4.00
CA PHE A 50 -16.61 -21.05 -3.57
C PHE A 50 -17.84 -21.65 -4.26
N GLY A 51 -17.68 -22.78 -4.96
CA GLY A 51 -18.79 -23.41 -5.70
C GLY A 51 -19.99 -23.85 -4.86
N LYS A 52 -19.81 -23.98 -3.53
CA LYS A 52 -20.89 -24.31 -2.56
C LYS A 52 -21.32 -23.10 -1.73
N SER A 53 -20.88 -21.90 -2.07
CA SER A 53 -21.21 -20.67 -1.34
C SER A 53 -22.59 -20.15 -1.73
N ASP A 54 -23.33 -19.60 -0.76
CA ASP A 54 -24.62 -18.92 -0.99
C ASP A 54 -24.46 -17.55 -1.66
N PHE A 55 -23.23 -17.03 -1.74
CA PHE A 55 -22.95 -15.75 -2.39
C PHE A 55 -22.82 -15.90 -3.91
N SER A 56 -23.35 -14.92 -4.64
CA SER A 56 -23.15 -14.87 -6.09
C SER A 56 -21.66 -14.71 -6.45
N PHE A 57 -21.21 -15.39 -7.50
CA PHE A 57 -19.83 -15.25 -7.99
C PHE A 57 -19.46 -13.80 -8.29
N GLY A 58 -20.42 -12.96 -8.70
CA GLY A 58 -20.19 -11.52 -8.92
C GLY A 58 -19.70 -10.80 -7.67
N VAL A 59 -20.33 -11.04 -6.51
CA VAL A 59 -19.89 -10.46 -5.23
C VAL A 59 -18.50 -10.98 -4.85
N ILE A 60 -18.25 -12.28 -5.01
CA ILE A 60 -16.98 -12.92 -4.65
C ILE A 60 -15.83 -12.35 -5.48
N TYR A 61 -15.98 -12.27 -6.81
CA TYR A 61 -14.98 -11.69 -7.69
C TYR A 61 -14.78 -10.20 -7.42
N PHE A 62 -15.85 -9.45 -7.20
CA PHE A 62 -15.77 -8.03 -6.86
C PHE A 62 -15.01 -7.81 -5.56
N ALA A 63 -15.28 -8.60 -4.53
CA ALA A 63 -14.55 -8.57 -3.26
C ALA A 63 -13.08 -8.90 -3.47
N PHE A 64 -12.80 -10.01 -4.14
CA PHE A 64 -11.43 -10.47 -4.39
C PHE A 64 -10.59 -9.40 -5.10
N TYR A 65 -11.08 -8.87 -6.22
CA TYR A 65 -10.34 -7.86 -6.97
C TYR A 65 -10.24 -6.52 -6.25
N SER A 66 -11.24 -6.15 -5.46
CA SER A 66 -11.18 -4.94 -4.63
C SER A 66 -10.11 -5.05 -3.55
N TYR A 67 -10.02 -6.19 -2.85
CA TYR A 67 -8.97 -6.43 -1.86
C TYR A 67 -7.59 -6.58 -2.51
N LEU A 68 -7.49 -7.22 -3.67
CA LEU A 68 -6.25 -7.28 -4.45
C LEU A 68 -5.80 -5.87 -4.84
N ALA A 69 -6.68 -5.02 -5.35
CA ALA A 69 -6.38 -3.63 -5.69
C ALA A 69 -5.92 -2.83 -4.46
N SER A 70 -6.59 -2.97 -3.31
CA SER A 70 -6.19 -2.34 -2.06
C SER A 70 -4.79 -2.77 -1.61
N SER A 71 -4.47 -4.05 -1.74
CA SER A 71 -3.13 -4.58 -1.46
C SER A 71 -2.07 -3.97 -2.39
N LEU A 72 -2.36 -3.88 -3.69
CA LEU A 72 -1.46 -3.32 -4.69
C LEU A 72 -1.18 -1.83 -4.47
N ILE A 73 -2.15 -1.07 -3.95
CA ILE A 73 -1.94 0.33 -3.54
C ILE A 73 -0.82 0.40 -2.50
N GLY A 74 -0.77 -0.52 -1.54
CA GLY A 74 0.30 -0.61 -0.56
C GLY A 74 1.67 -0.76 -1.21
N TYR A 75 1.80 -1.63 -2.20
CA TYR A 75 3.06 -1.87 -2.89
C TYR A 75 3.45 -0.74 -3.85
N PHE A 76 2.51 -0.22 -4.64
CA PHE A 76 2.85 0.74 -5.70
C PHE A 76 2.90 2.19 -5.22
N ILE A 77 2.15 2.54 -4.19
CA ILE A 77 1.94 3.92 -3.77
C ILE A 77 2.56 4.20 -2.41
N ASN A 78 2.34 3.31 -1.41
CA ASN A 78 2.67 3.59 -0.01
C ASN A 78 4.10 3.22 0.40
N TYR A 79 4.98 2.78 -0.53
CA TYR A 79 6.37 2.43 -0.21
C TYR A 79 7.17 3.56 0.46
N ARG A 80 6.82 4.82 0.18
CA ARG A 80 7.44 6.02 0.74
C ARG A 80 7.21 6.18 2.26
N GLN A 81 6.19 5.52 2.81
CA GLN A 81 5.93 5.54 4.25
C GLN A 81 7.07 4.91 5.08
N ALA A 82 7.92 4.08 4.47
CA ALA A 82 9.09 3.52 5.11
C ALA A 82 10.04 4.61 5.64
N LEU A 83 10.11 5.78 4.97
CA LEU A 83 10.88 6.91 5.44
C LEU A 83 10.30 7.51 6.73
N LEU A 84 8.96 7.66 6.83
CA LEU A 84 8.31 8.15 8.05
C LEU A 84 8.57 7.21 9.23
N SER A 85 8.56 5.89 8.97
CA SER A 85 8.86 4.89 10.00
C SER A 85 10.32 4.97 10.45
N ALA A 86 11.26 5.15 9.53
CA ALA A 86 12.68 5.28 9.82
C ALA A 86 13.01 6.62 10.55
N ASP A 87 12.28 7.69 10.25
CA ASP A 87 12.41 9.01 10.91
C ASP A 87 11.62 9.08 12.24
N GLN A 88 11.23 7.94 12.79
CA GLN A 88 10.45 7.83 14.04
C GLN A 88 9.10 8.59 14.02
N ARG A 89 8.60 8.93 12.83
CA ARG A 89 7.32 9.62 12.62
C ARG A 89 6.18 8.68 12.26
N ASN A 90 6.29 7.42 12.69
CA ASN A 90 5.26 6.41 12.39
C ASN A 90 3.87 6.77 12.97
N TYR A 91 3.84 7.61 14.01
CA TYR A 91 2.60 8.16 14.56
C TYR A 91 1.77 8.91 13.51
N VAL A 92 2.41 9.56 12.53
CA VAL A 92 1.71 10.25 11.43
C VAL A 92 0.93 9.22 10.61
N VAL A 93 1.58 8.12 10.21
CA VAL A 93 0.92 7.02 9.48
C VAL A 93 -0.23 6.46 10.29
N ALA A 94 0.02 6.16 11.58
CA ALA A 94 -0.98 5.57 12.47
C ALA A 94 -2.20 6.48 12.67
N VAL A 95 -2.01 7.78 12.91
CA VAL A 95 -3.11 8.73 13.11
C VAL A 95 -3.99 8.83 11.86
N TYR A 96 -3.39 9.02 10.68
CA TYR A 96 -4.16 9.11 9.44
C TYR A 96 -4.88 7.80 9.09
N TYR A 97 -4.21 6.66 9.31
CA TYR A 97 -4.81 5.35 9.07
C TYR A 97 -5.98 5.08 10.00
N GLN A 98 -5.80 5.27 11.31
CA GLN A 98 -6.84 4.98 12.30
C GLN A 98 -8.03 5.94 12.17
N SER A 99 -7.78 7.24 11.92
CA SER A 99 -8.85 8.21 11.70
C SER A 99 -9.69 7.87 10.47
N ALA A 100 -9.04 7.51 9.35
CA ALA A 100 -9.72 7.07 8.15
C ALA A 100 -10.51 5.78 8.39
N ASN A 101 -9.94 4.83 9.14
CA ASN A 101 -10.57 3.56 9.44
C ASN A 101 -11.82 3.72 10.32
N ILE A 102 -11.75 4.56 11.36
CA ILE A 102 -12.91 4.85 12.22
C ILE A 102 -14.04 5.48 11.39
N LEU A 103 -13.74 6.50 10.58
CA LEU A 103 -14.73 7.15 9.73
C LEU A 103 -15.33 6.17 8.72
N LYS A 104 -14.49 5.34 8.09
CA LYS A 104 -14.93 4.28 7.18
C LYS A 104 -15.93 3.34 7.84
N VAL A 105 -15.60 2.82 9.03
CA VAL A 105 -16.46 1.86 9.76
C VAL A 105 -17.80 2.50 10.11
N ILE A 106 -17.82 3.76 10.57
CA ILE A 106 -19.07 4.46 10.86
C ILE A 106 -19.95 4.55 9.61
N ILE A 107 -19.37 4.92 8.46
CA ILE A 107 -20.09 5.02 7.18
C ILE A 107 -20.59 3.63 6.73
N GLN A 108 -19.74 2.62 6.82
CA GLN A 108 -20.09 1.25 6.45
C GLN A 108 -21.25 0.70 7.29
N LEU A 109 -21.24 0.90 8.62
CA LEU A 109 -22.32 0.48 9.50
C LEU A 109 -23.62 1.22 9.20
N THR A 110 -23.54 2.53 8.96
CA THR A 110 -24.72 3.33 8.59
C THR A 110 -25.35 2.84 7.29
N ILE A 111 -24.52 2.61 6.26
CA ILE A 111 -25.00 2.14 4.95
C ILE A 111 -25.51 0.70 5.03
N ALA A 112 -24.84 -0.18 5.79
CA ALA A 112 -25.30 -1.55 5.98
C ALA A 112 -26.69 -1.61 6.65
N TYR A 113 -26.95 -0.70 7.60
CA TYR A 113 -28.26 -0.61 8.26
C TYR A 113 -29.39 -0.27 7.29
N TYR A 114 -29.13 0.62 6.31
CA TYR A 114 -30.17 1.06 5.36
C TYR A 114 -30.27 0.21 4.10
N PHE A 115 -29.16 -0.30 3.58
CA PHE A 115 -29.11 -0.90 2.24
C PHE A 115 -28.71 -2.37 2.21
N ALA A 116 -28.05 -2.90 3.25
CA ALA A 116 -27.59 -4.29 3.37
C ALA A 116 -26.94 -4.86 2.08
N ASN A 117 -26.14 -4.03 1.37
CA ASN A 117 -25.58 -4.35 0.06
C ASN A 117 -24.06 -4.56 0.15
N PHE A 118 -23.61 -5.81 -0.14
CA PHE A 118 -22.20 -6.16 -0.09
C PHE A 118 -21.32 -5.40 -1.09
N TYR A 119 -21.82 -5.08 -2.28
CA TYR A 119 -21.06 -4.31 -3.26
C TYR A 119 -20.72 -2.90 -2.74
N VAL A 120 -21.69 -2.25 -2.10
CA VAL A 120 -21.49 -0.92 -1.52
C VAL A 120 -20.49 -0.98 -0.37
N TRP A 121 -20.59 -2.00 0.49
CA TRP A 121 -19.64 -2.22 1.58
C TRP A 121 -18.21 -2.31 1.08
N ILE A 122 -17.96 -3.17 0.07
CA ILE A 122 -16.65 -3.41 -0.52
C ILE A 122 -16.14 -2.16 -1.27
N ALA A 123 -17.03 -1.46 -1.97
CA ALA A 123 -16.68 -0.22 -2.67
C ALA A 123 -16.21 0.88 -1.71
N ILE A 124 -16.84 1.00 -0.54
CA ILE A 124 -16.41 1.93 0.52
C ILE A 124 -15.03 1.54 1.03
N GLU A 125 -14.78 0.25 1.29
CA GLU A 125 -13.48 -0.26 1.73
C GLU A 125 -12.36 0.16 0.77
N LEU A 126 -12.54 -0.10 -0.52
CA LEU A 126 -11.59 0.27 -1.57
C LEU A 126 -11.40 1.79 -1.67
N SER A 127 -12.50 2.55 -1.64
CA SER A 127 -12.47 4.01 -1.75
C SER A 127 -11.68 4.65 -0.61
N PHE A 128 -11.89 4.19 0.63
CA PHE A 128 -11.13 4.68 1.78
C PHE A 128 -9.65 4.27 1.74
N GLY A 129 -9.32 3.10 1.20
CA GLY A 129 -7.94 2.69 0.95
C GLY A 129 -7.22 3.63 -0.03
N ILE A 130 -7.88 4.01 -1.12
CA ILE A 130 -7.36 4.98 -2.10
C ILE A 130 -7.22 6.37 -1.47
N LEU A 131 -8.26 6.85 -0.79
CA LEU A 131 -8.25 8.16 -0.12
C LEU A 131 -7.13 8.25 0.92
N TYR A 132 -6.99 7.24 1.77
CA TYR A 132 -5.90 7.17 2.74
C TYR A 132 -4.54 7.27 2.07
N SER A 133 -4.30 6.49 1.02
CA SER A 133 -3.03 6.50 0.29
C SER A 133 -2.73 7.85 -0.32
N PHE A 134 -3.74 8.51 -0.89
CA PHE A 134 -3.58 9.86 -1.46
C PHE A 134 -3.23 10.90 -0.39
N ILE A 135 -3.97 10.90 0.73
CA ILE A 135 -3.75 11.83 1.86
C ILE A 135 -2.36 11.59 2.46
N LEU A 136 -1.97 10.33 2.69
CA LEU A 136 -0.67 9.98 3.24
C LEU A 136 0.47 10.45 2.33
N ASN A 137 0.39 10.19 1.03
CA ASN A 137 1.43 10.63 0.09
C ASN A 137 1.53 12.16 0.01
N LYS A 138 0.38 12.87 -0.01
CA LYS A 138 0.38 14.33 0.08
C LYS A 138 1.04 14.82 1.37
N LYS A 139 0.82 14.14 2.49
CA LYS A 139 1.47 14.48 3.75
C LYS A 139 2.98 14.22 3.71
N ILE A 140 3.42 13.12 3.08
CA ILE A 140 4.84 12.85 2.87
C ILE A 140 5.48 13.95 2.02
N ASP A 141 4.82 14.42 0.95
CA ASP A 141 5.32 15.52 0.11
C ASP A 141 5.43 16.84 0.88
N GLN A 142 4.53 17.09 1.85
CA GLN A 142 4.62 18.27 2.72
C GLN A 142 5.78 18.18 3.72
N VAL A 143 6.02 16.99 4.29
CA VAL A 143 7.08 16.79 5.30
C VAL A 143 8.46 16.70 4.63
N TYR A 144 8.53 16.09 3.45
CA TYR A 144 9.76 15.89 2.69
C TYR A 144 9.65 16.41 1.25
N PRO A 145 9.57 17.74 1.03
CA PRO A 145 9.36 18.32 -0.31
C PRO A 145 10.53 18.04 -1.27
N TRP A 146 11.68 17.67 -0.71
CA TRP A 146 12.88 17.30 -1.47
C TRP A 146 12.90 15.82 -1.92
N LEU A 147 11.95 14.98 -1.44
CA LEU A 147 11.93 13.53 -1.68
C LEU A 147 11.37 13.22 -3.09
N LYS A 148 12.22 13.37 -4.10
CA LYS A 148 11.89 13.03 -5.50
C LYS A 148 12.35 11.61 -5.84
N CYS A 149 11.60 10.61 -5.40
CA CYS A 149 11.89 9.21 -5.66
C CYS A 149 11.32 8.78 -7.01
N THR A 150 12.09 8.00 -7.78
CA THR A 150 11.65 7.37 -9.03
C THR A 150 12.11 5.92 -9.09
N VAL A 151 11.28 5.08 -9.73
CA VAL A 151 11.61 3.66 -9.94
C VAL A 151 12.86 3.49 -10.82
N ALA A 152 13.12 4.45 -11.72
CA ALA A 152 14.32 4.45 -12.56
C ALA A 152 15.61 4.57 -11.73
N ILE A 153 15.64 5.48 -10.76
CA ILE A 153 16.74 5.62 -9.79
C ILE A 153 16.90 4.31 -9.01
N GLY A 154 15.79 3.74 -8.49
CA GLY A 154 15.81 2.49 -7.76
C GLY A 154 16.39 1.33 -8.55
N LYS A 155 16.04 1.19 -9.83
CA LYS A 155 16.60 0.18 -10.72
C LYS A 155 18.11 0.35 -10.94
N SER A 156 18.58 1.58 -11.08
CA SER A 156 20.00 1.89 -11.22
C SER A 156 20.77 1.52 -9.93
N GLN A 157 20.20 1.84 -8.78
CA GLN A 157 20.83 1.61 -7.47
C GLN A 157 20.75 0.13 -7.01
N SER A 158 19.89 -0.70 -7.59
CA SER A 158 19.78 -2.12 -7.23
C SER A 158 21.09 -2.89 -7.45
N LYS A 159 21.96 -2.42 -8.36
CA LYS A 159 23.29 -3.00 -8.59
C LYS A 159 24.30 -2.61 -7.50
N ASN A 160 24.14 -1.42 -6.90
CA ASN A 160 25.05 -0.89 -5.89
C ASN A 160 24.73 -1.42 -4.47
N TYR A 161 23.52 -1.88 -4.25
CA TYR A 161 23.04 -2.37 -2.95
C TYR A 161 22.45 -3.79 -3.04
N PRO A 162 23.23 -4.82 -3.45
CA PRO A 162 22.71 -6.17 -3.67
C PRO A 162 22.13 -6.83 -2.41
N ASN A 163 22.63 -6.47 -1.23
CA ASN A 163 22.26 -7.11 0.04
C ASN A 163 21.29 -6.31 0.91
N ILE A 164 20.68 -5.23 0.38
CA ILE A 164 19.84 -4.34 1.19
C ILE A 164 18.55 -5.03 1.73
N LEU A 165 18.15 -6.15 1.12
CA LEU A 165 17.01 -6.95 1.58
C LEU A 165 17.38 -7.97 2.66
N GLN A 166 18.67 -8.23 2.88
CA GLN A 166 19.16 -9.25 3.83
C GLN A 166 19.56 -8.65 5.18
N SER A 167 19.61 -7.33 5.29
CA SER A 167 19.99 -6.60 6.51
C SER A 167 18.80 -6.00 7.27
#